data_ba78cadc6fd4686022e296d18363418e
#
_entry.id   ba78cadc6fd4686022e296d18363418e
#
_cell.length_a   1.000
_cell.length_b   1.000
_cell.length_c   1.000
_cell.angle_alpha   90.00
_cell.angle_beta   90.00
_cell.angle_gamma   90.00
#
_symmetry.space_group_name_H-M   'P 1'
#
loop_
_entity.id
_entity.type
_entity.pdbx_description
1 polymer ?
#
loop_
_entity_poly.entity_id
_entity_poly.type
_entity_poly.pdbx_seq_one_letter_code
_entity_poly.pdbx_strand_id
1 'polypeptide(L)'
;MKRGRDGPLKFAYEDLGVWRKGVDFAVEVIDTVEGITTDRKHYRLLEQIEASSTSVSMNIAEGKGRFSKKEFVQYLYVSRGSLYETMTLLEVFRRKRWISDDQYVRLESRGREIVSMLKGLIKSIVKA
;
A
#
# COMPACT_ATOMS: atom_id res chain seq x y z
N MET A 1 -4.11 22.56 10.68
CA MET A 1 -5.16 22.19 11.63
C MET A 1 -4.93 20.78 12.15
N LYS A 2 -5.01 20.62 13.42
CA LYS A 2 -4.89 19.31 14.02
C LYS A 2 -6.16 18.51 13.75
N ARG A 3 -6.01 17.34 13.19
CA ARG A 3 -7.16 16.45 12.96
C ARG A 3 -7.56 15.82 14.28
N GLY A 4 -8.78 15.48 14.45
CA GLY A 4 -9.30 14.92 15.69
C GLY A 4 -8.85 13.50 16.01
N ARG A 5 -7.60 13.17 15.69
CA ARG A 5 -7.09 11.80 15.87
C ARG A 5 -6.86 11.42 17.32
N ASP A 6 -6.64 12.43 18.17
CA ASP A 6 -6.44 12.19 19.59
C ASP A 6 -7.77 12.06 20.31
N GLY A 7 -8.87 12.31 19.62
CA GLY A 7 -10.19 12.28 20.21
C GLY A 7 -10.79 10.87 20.21
N PRO A 8 -11.95 10.73 20.87
CA PRO A 8 -12.62 9.44 20.96
C PRO A 8 -13.21 8.95 19.64
N LEU A 9 -13.27 9.80 18.59
CA LEU A 9 -13.87 9.47 17.31
C LEU A 9 -12.87 8.96 16.27
N LYS A 10 -11.62 8.72 16.64
CA LYS A 10 -10.67 8.20 15.66
C LYS A 10 -11.04 6.77 15.28
N PHE A 11 -10.76 6.42 14.03
CA PHE A 11 -11.04 5.08 13.55
C PHE A 11 -9.99 4.09 14.05
N ALA A 12 -10.41 2.85 14.26
CA ALA A 12 -9.54 1.83 14.84
C ALA A 12 -8.28 1.57 14.00
N TYR A 13 -8.39 1.62 12.67
CA TYR A 13 -7.24 1.36 11.80
C TYR A 13 -6.17 2.45 11.90
N GLU A 14 -6.51 3.64 12.41
CA GLU A 14 -5.55 4.74 12.52
C GLU A 14 -4.43 4.43 13.50
N ASP A 15 -4.63 3.48 14.40
CA ASP A 15 -3.59 3.03 15.34
C ASP A 15 -2.61 2.04 14.72
N LEU A 16 -2.93 1.50 13.55
CA LEU A 16 -2.07 0.52 12.90
C LEU A 16 -0.95 1.21 12.13
N GLY A 17 0.29 0.98 12.56
CA GLY A 17 1.45 1.56 11.87
C GLY A 17 1.52 1.12 10.41
N VAL A 18 1.16 -0.13 10.13
CA VAL A 18 1.19 -0.65 8.76
C VAL A 18 0.17 0.05 7.87
N TRP A 19 -0.97 0.47 8.43
CA TRP A 19 -1.94 1.26 7.65
C TRP A 19 -1.35 2.61 7.25
N ARG A 20 -0.72 3.30 8.20
CA ARG A 20 -0.08 4.59 7.90
C ARG A 20 1.02 4.45 6.86
N LYS A 21 1.85 3.41 6.99
CA LYS A 21 2.90 3.12 6.00
C LYS A 21 2.32 2.81 4.64
N GLY A 22 1.19 2.12 4.62
CA GLY A 22 0.48 1.82 3.36
C GLY A 22 -0.02 3.08 2.66
N VAL A 23 -0.56 4.03 3.44
CA VAL A 23 -1.01 5.31 2.88
C VAL A 23 0.19 6.10 2.34
N ASP A 24 1.27 6.18 3.12
CA ASP A 24 2.49 6.87 2.68
C ASP A 24 3.03 6.27 1.39
N PHE A 25 3.03 4.95 1.31
CA PHE A 25 3.48 4.23 0.12
C PHE A 25 2.63 4.60 -1.10
N ALA A 26 1.31 4.60 -0.95
CA ALA A 26 0.41 4.95 -2.04
C ALA A 26 0.65 6.38 -2.53
N VAL A 27 0.80 7.32 -1.60
CA VAL A 27 1.09 8.72 -1.94
C VAL A 27 2.39 8.81 -2.75
N GLU A 28 3.43 8.11 -2.30
CA GLU A 28 4.73 8.14 -2.97
C GLU A 28 4.68 7.48 -4.36
N VAL A 29 3.93 6.37 -4.49
CA VAL A 29 3.72 5.73 -5.80
C VAL A 29 3.01 6.71 -6.75
N ILE A 30 1.93 7.33 -6.29
CA ILE A 30 1.15 8.26 -7.12
C ILE A 30 2.02 9.45 -7.53
N ASP A 31 2.76 10.04 -6.58
CA ASP A 31 3.67 11.15 -6.90
C ASP A 31 4.69 10.75 -7.96
N THR A 32 5.23 9.53 -7.85
CA THR A 32 6.22 9.03 -8.80
C THR A 32 5.63 8.88 -10.20
N VAL A 33 4.43 8.27 -10.29
CA VAL A 33 3.85 8.01 -11.61
C VAL A 33 3.28 9.26 -12.26
N GLU A 34 2.93 10.28 -11.47
CA GLU A 34 2.51 11.57 -12.03
C GLU A 34 3.64 12.24 -12.81
N GLY A 35 4.89 11.90 -12.52
CA GLY A 35 6.04 12.43 -13.22
C GLY A 35 6.38 11.71 -14.52
N ILE A 36 5.66 10.63 -14.86
CA ILE A 36 5.97 9.85 -16.06
C ILE A 36 5.56 10.63 -17.30
N THR A 37 6.54 10.79 -18.23
CA THR A 37 6.30 11.40 -19.54
C THR A 37 6.66 10.39 -20.61
N THR A 38 5.72 10.13 -21.52
CA THR A 38 5.94 9.22 -22.63
C THR A 38 5.28 9.81 -23.87
N ASP A 39 5.61 9.26 -25.05
CA ASP A 39 5.07 9.75 -26.33
C ASP A 39 3.56 9.58 -26.40
N ARG A 40 3.03 8.65 -25.66
CA ARG A 40 1.57 8.45 -25.57
C ARG A 40 1.18 8.20 -24.13
N LYS A 41 -0.08 8.44 -23.83
CA LYS A 41 -0.61 8.20 -22.49
C LYS A 41 -0.90 6.71 -22.28
N HIS A 42 -0.51 6.22 -21.10
CA HIS A 42 -0.74 4.82 -20.71
C HIS A 42 -1.78 4.79 -19.58
N TYR A 43 -2.96 5.31 -19.88
CA TYR A 43 -4.01 5.50 -18.86
C TYR A 43 -4.34 4.22 -18.11
N ARG A 44 -4.43 3.10 -18.84
CA ARG A 44 -4.80 1.82 -18.22
C ARG A 44 -3.78 1.39 -17.17
N LEU A 45 -2.49 1.48 -17.50
CA LEU A 45 -1.43 1.09 -16.55
C LEU A 45 -1.34 2.05 -15.39
N LEU A 46 -1.53 3.35 -15.63
CA LEU A 46 -1.51 4.35 -14.57
C LEU A 46 -2.70 4.15 -13.63
N GLU A 47 -3.89 3.92 -14.16
CA GLU A 47 -5.07 3.62 -13.33
C GLU A 47 -4.85 2.35 -12.52
N GLN A 48 -4.26 1.33 -13.13
CA GLN A 48 -4.04 0.06 -12.45
C GLN A 48 -3.10 0.22 -11.26
N ILE A 49 -2.01 0.98 -11.40
CA ILE A 49 -1.08 1.15 -10.29
C ILE A 49 -1.66 2.07 -9.22
N GLU A 50 -2.43 3.08 -9.59
CA GLU A 50 -3.13 3.90 -8.62
C GLU A 50 -4.10 3.05 -7.79
N ALA A 51 -4.85 2.18 -8.46
CA ALA A 51 -5.80 1.29 -7.80
C ALA A 51 -5.07 0.29 -6.89
N SER A 52 -4.02 -0.36 -7.37
CA SER A 52 -3.33 -1.37 -6.56
C SER A 52 -2.59 -0.76 -5.38
N SER A 53 -1.96 0.40 -5.57
CA SER A 53 -1.22 1.02 -4.46
C SER A 53 -2.14 1.51 -3.35
N THR A 54 -3.29 2.08 -3.70
CA THR A 54 -4.27 2.52 -2.70
C THR A 54 -4.97 1.34 -2.03
N SER A 55 -5.11 0.23 -2.74
CA SER A 55 -5.74 -0.98 -2.21
C SER A 55 -4.98 -1.58 -1.03
N VAL A 56 -3.68 -1.31 -0.91
CA VAL A 56 -2.87 -1.81 0.21
C VAL A 56 -3.46 -1.35 1.55
N SER A 57 -3.56 -0.04 1.75
CA SER A 57 -4.08 0.51 3.01
C SER A 57 -5.58 0.33 3.13
N MET A 58 -6.32 0.38 2.01
CA MET A 58 -7.77 0.19 2.05
C MET A 58 -8.14 -1.18 2.60
N ASN A 59 -7.42 -2.23 2.21
CA ASN A 59 -7.70 -3.58 2.70
C ASN A 59 -7.27 -3.76 4.16
N ILE A 60 -6.24 -3.07 4.61
CA ILE A 60 -5.87 -3.10 6.03
C ILE A 60 -7.00 -2.49 6.87
N ALA A 61 -7.51 -1.34 6.45
CA ALA A 61 -8.60 -0.66 7.15
C ALA A 61 -9.87 -1.51 7.13
N GLU A 62 -10.22 -2.06 5.97
CA GLU A 62 -11.39 -2.90 5.79
C GLU A 62 -11.31 -4.12 6.71
N GLY A 63 -10.15 -4.78 6.74
CA GLY A 63 -9.95 -5.97 7.57
C GLY A 63 -10.02 -5.67 9.05
N LYS A 64 -9.48 -4.54 9.47
CA LYS A 64 -9.53 -4.14 10.88
C LYS A 64 -10.97 -3.95 11.36
N GLY A 65 -11.87 -3.56 10.46
CA GLY A 65 -13.28 -3.37 10.78
C GLY A 65 -14.10 -4.66 10.76
N ARG A 66 -13.50 -5.78 10.38
CA ARG A 66 -14.26 -7.04 10.34
C ARG A 66 -14.45 -7.62 11.72
N PHE A 67 -15.49 -8.44 11.83
CA PHE A 67 -15.90 -9.03 13.11
C PHE A 67 -14.92 -10.11 13.59
N SER A 68 -14.38 -10.93 12.68
CA SER A 68 -13.56 -12.07 13.08
C SER A 68 -12.08 -11.87 12.73
N LYS A 69 -11.21 -12.50 13.53
CA LYS A 69 -9.77 -12.51 13.28
C LYS A 69 -9.46 -13.17 11.94
N LYS A 70 -10.20 -14.22 11.60
CA LYS A 70 -10.02 -14.93 10.33
C LYS A 70 -10.22 -14.00 9.15
N GLU A 71 -11.29 -13.21 9.19
CA GLU A 71 -11.56 -12.24 8.12
C GLU A 71 -10.49 -11.16 8.07
N PHE A 72 -10.05 -10.67 9.21
CA PHE A 72 -8.98 -9.68 9.27
C PHE A 72 -7.72 -10.20 8.57
N VAL A 73 -7.32 -11.43 8.89
CA VAL A 73 -6.14 -12.05 8.26
C VAL A 73 -6.31 -12.16 6.75
N GLN A 74 -7.50 -12.53 6.29
CA GLN A 74 -7.78 -12.62 4.85
C GLN A 74 -7.57 -11.27 4.16
N TYR A 75 -8.06 -10.18 4.75
CA TYR A 75 -7.87 -8.84 4.20
C TYR A 75 -6.41 -8.42 4.20
N LEU A 76 -5.65 -8.83 5.20
CA LEU A 76 -4.21 -8.54 5.23
C LEU A 76 -3.47 -9.26 4.09
N TYR A 77 -3.89 -10.48 3.75
CA TYR A 77 -3.34 -11.18 2.59
C TYR A 77 -3.72 -10.50 1.28
N VAL A 78 -4.94 -9.97 1.18
CA VAL A 78 -5.36 -9.20 0.00
C VAL A 78 -4.52 -7.94 -0.11
N SER A 79 -4.26 -7.25 1.00
CA SER A 79 -3.39 -6.09 1.05
C SER A 79 -2.00 -6.43 0.52
N ARG A 80 -1.44 -7.56 0.95
CA ARG A 80 -0.13 -8.00 0.47
C ARG A 80 -0.13 -8.27 -1.03
N GLY A 81 -1.20 -8.89 -1.52
CA GLY A 81 -1.35 -9.13 -2.96
C GLY A 81 -1.39 -7.83 -3.76
N SER A 82 -2.08 -6.82 -3.24
CA SER A 82 -2.12 -5.50 -3.87
C SER A 82 -0.73 -4.86 -3.92
N LEU A 83 0.06 -5.05 -2.86
CA LEU A 83 1.43 -4.56 -2.83
C LEU A 83 2.28 -5.26 -3.89
N TYR A 84 2.15 -6.57 -4.02
CA TYR A 84 2.89 -7.33 -5.03
C TYR A 84 2.52 -6.90 -6.43
N GLU A 85 1.24 -6.63 -6.67
CA GLU A 85 0.79 -6.09 -7.96
C GLU A 85 1.44 -4.76 -8.25
N THR A 86 1.46 -3.85 -7.26
CA THR A 86 2.08 -2.55 -7.39
C THR A 86 3.57 -2.67 -7.71
N MET A 87 4.29 -3.53 -6.98
CA MET A 87 5.71 -3.72 -7.20
C MET A 87 6.00 -4.32 -8.57
N THR A 88 5.13 -5.21 -9.05
CA THR A 88 5.27 -5.77 -10.40
C THR A 88 5.14 -4.68 -11.47
N LEU A 89 4.16 -3.80 -11.30
CA LEU A 89 3.99 -2.67 -12.24
C LEU A 89 5.18 -1.72 -12.19
N LEU A 90 5.70 -1.45 -10.99
CA LEU A 90 6.88 -0.60 -10.84
C LEU A 90 8.11 -1.21 -11.53
N GLU A 91 8.23 -2.53 -11.48
CA GLU A 91 9.32 -3.22 -12.19
C GLU A 91 9.16 -3.04 -13.71
N VAL A 92 7.93 -3.15 -14.21
CA VAL A 92 7.65 -2.90 -15.63
C VAL A 92 8.05 -1.45 -15.98
N PHE A 93 7.64 -0.50 -15.16
CA PHE A 93 7.93 0.93 -15.41
C PHE A 93 9.43 1.20 -15.37
N ARG A 94 10.16 0.54 -14.45
CA ARG A 94 11.61 0.67 -14.37
C ARG A 94 12.28 0.16 -15.66
N ARG A 95 11.86 -1.01 -16.14
CA ARG A 95 12.42 -1.59 -17.37
C ARG A 95 12.08 -0.77 -18.60
N LYS A 96 10.94 -0.12 -18.60
CA LYS A 96 10.55 0.82 -19.66
C LYS A 96 11.26 2.16 -19.52
N ARG A 97 12.00 2.36 -18.45
CA ARG A 97 12.68 3.62 -18.12
C ARG A 97 11.71 4.80 -17.93
N TRP A 98 10.50 4.48 -17.50
CA TRP A 98 9.51 5.48 -17.13
C TRP A 98 9.80 6.05 -15.75
N ILE A 99 10.44 5.25 -14.89
CA ILE A 99 10.92 5.69 -13.59
C ILE A 99 12.39 5.30 -13.48
N SER A 100 13.15 5.99 -12.63
CA SER A 100 14.56 5.73 -12.44
C SER A 100 14.78 4.52 -11.53
N ASP A 101 15.99 3.97 -11.58
CA ASP A 101 16.40 2.91 -10.65
C ASP A 101 16.32 3.40 -9.21
N ASP A 102 16.70 4.65 -8.94
CA ASP A 102 16.64 5.22 -7.59
C ASP A 102 15.20 5.30 -7.08
N GLN A 103 14.26 5.73 -7.93
CA GLN A 103 12.85 5.75 -7.58
C GLN A 103 12.34 4.36 -7.27
N TYR A 104 12.72 3.39 -8.09
CA TYR A 104 12.30 2.00 -7.88
C TYR A 104 12.83 1.45 -6.55
N VAL A 105 14.12 1.60 -6.29
CA VAL A 105 14.76 1.08 -5.08
C VAL A 105 14.12 1.68 -3.83
N ARG A 106 13.80 2.96 -3.87
CA ARG A 106 13.17 3.65 -2.74
C ARG A 106 11.78 3.08 -2.47
N LEU A 107 10.98 2.89 -3.52
CA LEU A 107 9.64 2.32 -3.37
C LEU A 107 9.71 0.86 -2.96
N GLU A 108 10.66 0.11 -3.49
CA GLU A 108 10.88 -1.28 -3.11
C GLU A 108 11.21 -1.40 -1.62
N SER A 109 12.06 -0.53 -1.11
CA SER A 109 12.41 -0.52 0.31
C SER A 109 11.18 -0.31 1.20
N ARG A 110 10.32 0.62 0.81
CA ARG A 110 9.08 0.86 1.54
C ARG A 110 8.11 -0.32 1.43
N GLY A 111 8.04 -0.92 0.26
CA GLY A 111 7.20 -2.11 0.06
C GLY A 111 7.65 -3.28 0.93
N ARG A 112 8.95 -3.51 1.02
CA ARG A 112 9.51 -4.58 1.86
C ARG A 112 9.20 -4.36 3.33
N GLU A 113 9.25 -3.12 3.78
CA GLU A 113 8.90 -2.78 5.16
C GLU A 113 7.44 -3.13 5.43
N ILE A 114 6.53 -2.77 4.51
CA ILE A 114 5.11 -3.06 4.67
C ILE A 114 4.87 -4.58 4.70
N VAL A 115 5.50 -5.33 3.81
CA VAL A 115 5.37 -6.80 3.80
C VAL A 115 5.81 -7.39 5.14
N SER A 116 6.93 -6.91 5.68
CA SER A 116 7.44 -7.35 6.98
C SER A 116 6.44 -7.04 8.10
N MET A 117 5.85 -5.84 8.08
CA MET A 117 4.87 -5.44 9.08
C MET A 117 3.59 -6.25 8.97
N LEU A 118 3.12 -6.51 7.73
CA LEU A 118 1.93 -7.34 7.51
C LEU A 118 2.18 -8.75 8.04
N LYS A 119 3.34 -9.31 7.76
CA LYS A 119 3.71 -10.65 8.23
C LYS A 119 3.69 -10.71 9.75
N GLY A 120 4.27 -9.71 10.41
CA GLY A 120 4.27 -9.64 11.87
C GLY A 120 2.88 -9.50 12.45
N LEU A 121 2.04 -8.67 11.84
CA LEU A 121 0.66 -8.47 12.29
C LEU A 121 -0.16 -9.76 12.14
N ILE A 122 -0.08 -10.40 10.98
CA ILE A 122 -0.77 -11.68 10.75
C ILE A 122 -0.35 -12.70 11.81
N LYS A 123 0.95 -12.81 12.04
CA LYS A 123 1.48 -13.75 13.03
C LYS A 123 0.92 -13.47 14.42
N SER A 124 0.84 -12.20 14.81
CA SER A 124 0.32 -11.82 16.11
C SER A 124 -1.17 -12.15 16.24
N ILE A 125 -1.96 -11.96 15.18
CA ILE A 125 -3.39 -12.25 15.18
C ILE A 125 -3.62 -13.77 15.31
N VAL A 126 -2.88 -14.55 14.53
CA VAL A 126 -3.03 -16.01 14.50
C VAL A 126 -2.67 -16.64 15.84
N LYS A 127 -1.67 -16.08 16.53
CA LYS A 127 -1.24 -16.61 17.84
C LYS A 127 -2.17 -16.23 18.98
N ALA A 128 -2.93 -15.16 18.82
CA ALA A 128 -3.88 -14.71 19.85
C ALA A 128 -5.17 -15.57 19.86
#